data_be08c6771dfc50e41c9af4f2ebffe618
#
_entry.id   be08c6771dfc50e41c9af4f2ebffe618
#
_cell.length_a   1.000
_cell.length_b   1.000
_cell.length_c   1.000
_cell.angle_alpha   90.00
_cell.angle_beta   90.00
_cell.angle_gamma   90.00
#
_symmetry.space_group_name_H-M   'P 1'
#
loop_
_entity.id
_entity.type
_entity.pdbx_description
1 polymer ?
#
loop_
_entity_poly.entity_id
_entity_poly.type
_entity_poly.pdbx_seq_one_letter_code
_entity_poly.pdbx_strand_id
1 'polypeptide(L)'
;MNNTTVTEDLLRTASRFWLMKSEPGECSIDDALAAPGRRVSWFGIRNYQARNFMRDDMTIGDAVLFYHSSCAKPGIAGIARSASDVYPDELQFDPESEYYDPKSTKENPRWLTLDVEALFKCPVVEIGRLREEPELAGMRVLQKGNRLSITPVEKEEFAFIVRNLL
;
A
#
# COMPACT_ATOMS: atom_id res chain seq x y z
N MET A 1 -19.77 -8.32 -8.03
CA MET A 1 -18.54 -9.03 -8.45
C MET A 1 -17.90 -9.64 -7.23
N ASN A 2 -17.54 -10.90 -7.25
CA ASN A 2 -16.91 -11.54 -6.08
C ASN A 2 -15.40 -11.24 -6.02
N ASN A 3 -14.80 -11.54 -4.88
CA ASN A 3 -13.38 -11.20 -4.64
C ASN A 3 -12.44 -11.92 -5.61
N THR A 4 -12.73 -13.17 -5.96
CA THR A 4 -11.92 -13.92 -6.92
C THR A 4 -11.90 -13.24 -8.29
N THR A 5 -13.06 -12.78 -8.76
CA THR A 5 -13.15 -12.06 -10.04
C THR A 5 -12.32 -10.77 -9.98
N VAL A 6 -12.40 -10.03 -8.86
CA VAL A 6 -11.64 -8.79 -8.68
C VAL A 6 -10.14 -9.06 -8.75
N THR A 7 -9.65 -10.08 -8.04
CA THR A 7 -8.22 -10.39 -8.02
C THR A 7 -7.72 -10.93 -9.37
N GLU A 8 -8.51 -11.75 -10.06
CA GLU A 8 -8.13 -12.24 -11.39
C GLU A 8 -8.10 -11.09 -12.40
N ASP A 9 -9.01 -10.13 -12.30
CA ASP A 9 -8.98 -8.92 -13.14
C ASP A 9 -7.71 -8.10 -12.88
N LEU A 10 -7.32 -7.91 -11.62
CA LEU A 10 -6.08 -7.21 -11.28
C LEU A 10 -4.87 -7.91 -11.87
N LEU A 11 -4.81 -9.25 -11.76
CA LEU A 11 -3.71 -10.03 -12.34
C LEU A 11 -3.60 -9.84 -13.85
N ARG A 12 -4.74 -9.66 -14.53
CA ARG A 12 -4.77 -9.46 -15.97
C ARG A 12 -4.46 -8.04 -16.39
N THR A 13 -4.89 -7.04 -15.62
CA THR A 13 -4.89 -5.63 -16.06
C THR A 13 -3.86 -4.74 -15.38
N ALA A 14 -3.43 -5.06 -14.17
CA ALA A 14 -2.47 -4.23 -13.46
C ALA A 14 -1.09 -4.27 -14.11
N SER A 15 -0.46 -3.11 -14.24
CA SER A 15 0.91 -3.01 -14.75
C SER A 15 1.93 -3.50 -13.75
N ARG A 16 1.71 -3.17 -12.46
CA ARG A 16 2.62 -3.53 -11.37
C ARG A 16 1.81 -3.88 -10.13
N PHE A 17 2.52 -4.48 -9.16
CA PHE A 17 1.93 -4.97 -7.92
C PHE A 17 2.76 -4.44 -6.75
N TRP A 18 2.08 -3.98 -5.71
CA TRP A 18 2.71 -3.30 -4.57
C TRP A 18 2.17 -3.84 -3.26
N LEU A 19 2.99 -3.75 -2.22
CA LEU A 19 2.54 -3.86 -0.85
C LEU A 19 2.69 -2.49 -0.21
N MET A 20 1.60 -1.96 0.35
CA MET A 20 1.58 -0.65 0.97
C MET A 20 1.14 -0.77 2.42
N LYS A 21 1.98 -0.28 3.33
CA LYS A 21 1.76 -0.36 4.78
C LYS A 21 0.99 0.84 5.28
N SER A 22 -0.03 0.58 6.09
CA SER A 22 -0.79 1.60 6.82
C SER A 22 -0.92 1.17 8.28
N GLU A 23 -0.78 2.12 9.20
CA GLU A 23 -1.09 1.85 10.60
C GLU A 23 -2.62 1.90 10.78
N PRO A 24 -3.25 0.82 11.29
CA PRO A 24 -4.72 0.81 11.39
C PRO A 24 -5.29 1.91 12.27
N GLY A 25 -4.50 2.44 13.22
CA GLY A 25 -4.92 3.59 14.02
C GLY A 25 -5.00 4.89 13.23
N GLU A 26 -4.30 5.00 12.11
CA GLU A 26 -4.39 6.14 11.19
C GLU A 26 -5.41 5.87 10.08
N CYS A 27 -5.28 4.74 9.39
CA CYS A 27 -6.20 4.36 8.32
C CYS A 27 -6.19 2.83 8.16
N SER A 28 -7.25 2.18 8.62
CA SER A 28 -7.43 0.74 8.43
C SER A 28 -8.09 0.45 7.08
N ILE A 29 -8.11 -0.83 6.70
CA ILE A 29 -8.87 -1.27 5.53
C ILE A 29 -10.36 -0.93 5.69
N ASP A 30 -10.90 -1.03 6.90
CA ASP A 30 -12.29 -0.68 7.17
C ASP A 30 -12.53 0.83 6.97
N ASP A 31 -11.60 1.67 7.42
CA ASP A 31 -11.68 3.12 7.20
C ASP A 31 -11.66 3.44 5.70
N ALA A 32 -10.78 2.79 4.95
CA ALA A 32 -10.68 3.00 3.51
C ALA A 32 -11.95 2.57 2.78
N LEU A 33 -12.53 1.43 3.16
CA LEU A 33 -13.77 0.94 2.56
C LEU A 33 -14.97 1.84 2.89
N ALA A 34 -14.93 2.53 4.04
CA ALA A 34 -15.99 3.46 4.46
C ALA A 34 -15.81 4.86 3.88
N ALA A 35 -14.66 5.17 3.31
CA ALA A 35 -14.40 6.49 2.74
C ALA A 35 -15.22 6.73 1.47
N PRO A 36 -15.48 8.00 1.12
CA PRO A 36 -16.18 8.32 -0.14
C PRO A 36 -15.47 7.70 -1.34
N GLY A 37 -16.21 6.94 -2.15
CA GLY A 37 -15.66 6.21 -3.27
C GLY A 37 -14.65 5.13 -2.90
N ARG A 38 -14.57 4.76 -1.62
CA ARG A 38 -13.57 3.83 -1.05
C ARG A 38 -12.14 4.29 -1.33
N ARG A 39 -11.93 5.58 -1.32
CA ARG A 39 -10.71 6.21 -1.79
C ARG A 39 -10.07 7.02 -0.68
N VAL A 40 -8.79 6.79 -0.43
CA VAL A 40 -8.03 7.48 0.61
C VAL A 40 -6.69 7.93 0.06
N SER A 41 -6.18 9.06 0.58
CA SER A 41 -4.83 9.51 0.30
C SER A 41 -3.83 8.68 1.10
N TRP A 42 -2.73 8.26 0.47
CA TRP A 42 -1.66 7.53 1.14
C TRP A 42 -0.62 8.50 1.70
N PHE A 43 -1.05 9.33 2.62
CA PHE A 43 -0.24 10.40 3.20
C PHE A 43 0.84 9.86 4.15
N GLY A 44 1.79 10.72 4.52
CA GLY A 44 2.76 10.43 5.57
C GLY A 44 3.99 9.65 5.13
N ILE A 45 4.20 9.47 3.83
CA ILE A 45 5.42 8.84 3.32
C ILE A 45 6.58 9.82 3.48
N ARG A 46 7.58 9.44 4.29
CA ARG A 46 8.74 10.29 4.60
C ARG A 46 10.06 9.55 4.38
N ASN A 47 10.06 8.57 3.49
CA ASN A 47 11.23 7.86 2.99
C ASN A 47 11.37 8.15 1.50
N TYR A 48 12.55 8.57 1.07
CA TYR A 48 12.76 8.95 -0.32
C TYR A 48 12.58 7.79 -1.29
N GLN A 49 12.98 6.57 -0.93
CA GLN A 49 12.81 5.42 -1.80
C GLN A 49 11.32 5.10 -2.02
N ALA A 50 10.53 5.11 -0.94
CA ALA A 50 9.08 4.89 -1.05
C ALA A 50 8.41 6.01 -1.87
N ARG A 51 8.81 7.26 -1.64
CA ARG A 51 8.32 8.39 -2.45
C ARG A 51 8.66 8.19 -3.93
N ASN A 52 9.88 7.74 -4.21
CA ASN A 52 10.33 7.55 -5.60
C ASN A 52 9.54 6.43 -6.29
N PHE A 53 9.16 5.37 -5.57
CA PHE A 53 8.27 4.35 -6.12
C PHE A 53 6.94 4.96 -6.56
N MET A 54 6.34 5.81 -5.71
CA MET A 54 5.08 6.48 -6.07
C MET A 54 5.25 7.39 -7.28
N ARG A 55 6.31 8.18 -7.29
CA ARG A 55 6.55 9.19 -8.33
C ARG A 55 6.92 8.57 -9.68
N ASP A 56 7.81 7.57 -9.66
CA ASP A 56 8.47 7.11 -10.88
C ASP A 56 7.89 5.80 -11.42
N ASP A 57 7.34 4.95 -10.56
CA ASP A 57 7.00 3.57 -10.95
C ASP A 57 5.52 3.24 -10.83
N MET A 58 4.79 3.80 -9.88
CA MET A 58 3.37 3.51 -9.71
C MET A 58 2.52 4.21 -10.76
N THR A 59 1.56 3.47 -11.30
CA THR A 59 0.58 4.00 -12.27
C THR A 59 -0.84 3.66 -11.80
N ILE A 60 -1.82 4.43 -12.28
CA ILE A 60 -3.24 4.22 -11.96
C ILE A 60 -3.63 2.80 -12.37
N GLY A 61 -4.28 2.07 -11.48
CA GLY A 61 -4.70 0.69 -11.71
C GLY A 61 -3.73 -0.37 -11.21
N ASP A 62 -2.58 0.01 -10.68
CA ASP A 62 -1.66 -0.95 -10.07
C ASP A 62 -2.33 -1.64 -8.88
N ALA A 63 -2.07 -2.93 -8.73
CA ALA A 63 -2.63 -3.73 -7.64
C ALA A 63 -1.88 -3.45 -6.34
N VAL A 64 -2.61 -3.44 -5.23
CA VAL A 64 -2.05 -3.12 -3.91
C VAL A 64 -2.50 -4.17 -2.89
N LEU A 65 -1.53 -4.77 -2.22
CA LEU A 65 -1.75 -5.52 -0.98
C LEU A 65 -1.80 -4.48 0.15
N PHE A 66 -3.00 -4.29 0.71
CA PHE A 66 -3.21 -3.33 1.79
C PHE A 66 -2.75 -3.97 3.10
N TYR A 67 -1.64 -3.50 3.64
CA TYR A 67 -0.95 -4.14 4.76
C TYR A 67 -1.08 -3.29 6.01
N HIS A 68 -1.54 -3.90 7.11
CA HIS A 68 -1.57 -3.26 8.43
C HIS A 68 -0.21 -3.45 9.11
N SER A 69 0.43 -2.35 9.52
CA SER A 69 1.70 -2.35 10.24
C SER A 69 1.57 -1.68 11.60
N SER A 70 2.58 -1.86 12.46
CA SER A 70 2.63 -1.23 13.80
C SER A 70 1.37 -1.51 14.62
N CYS A 71 0.96 -2.77 14.66
CA CYS A 71 -0.25 -3.22 15.35
C CYS A 71 -0.06 -4.64 15.88
N ALA A 72 -1.08 -5.16 16.58
CA ALA A 72 -1.00 -6.48 17.22
C ALA A 72 -0.84 -7.62 16.21
N LYS A 73 -1.45 -7.49 15.02
CA LYS A 73 -1.42 -8.52 13.99
C LYS A 73 -0.98 -7.92 12.65
N PRO A 74 0.33 -7.62 12.47
CA PRO A 74 0.79 -7.07 11.19
C PRO A 74 0.58 -8.08 10.06
N GLY A 75 0.02 -7.61 8.96
CA GLY A 75 -0.27 -8.50 7.83
C GLY A 75 -1.15 -7.85 6.77
N ILE A 76 -1.45 -8.63 5.75
CA ILE A 76 -2.31 -8.21 4.65
C ILE A 76 -3.76 -8.21 5.13
N ALA A 77 -4.42 -7.06 5.06
CA ALA A 77 -5.77 -6.87 5.56
C ALA A 77 -6.82 -6.73 4.45
N GLY A 78 -6.39 -6.51 3.22
CA GLY A 78 -7.29 -6.36 2.08
C GLY A 78 -6.55 -6.13 0.78
N ILE A 79 -7.34 -5.95 -0.26
CA ILE A 79 -6.87 -5.68 -1.61
C ILE A 79 -7.36 -4.30 -2.04
N ALA A 80 -6.49 -3.57 -2.71
CA ALA A 80 -6.75 -2.23 -3.18
C ALA A 80 -6.09 -2.01 -4.56
N ARG A 81 -6.25 -0.82 -5.10
CA ARG A 81 -5.54 -0.42 -6.32
C ARG A 81 -5.20 1.06 -6.27
N SER A 82 -4.15 1.47 -6.94
CA SER A 82 -3.82 2.88 -7.08
C SER A 82 -4.90 3.57 -7.92
N ALA A 83 -5.31 4.77 -7.49
CA ALA A 83 -6.48 5.43 -8.06
C ALA A 83 -6.19 6.85 -8.58
N SER A 84 -4.97 7.37 -8.40
CA SER A 84 -4.60 8.68 -8.91
C SER A 84 -3.12 8.74 -9.24
N ASP A 85 -2.72 9.76 -9.97
CA ASP A 85 -1.31 10.16 -10.07
C ASP A 85 -0.86 10.76 -8.72
N VAL A 86 0.46 10.92 -8.55
CA VAL A 86 1.00 11.56 -7.36
C VAL A 86 0.64 13.04 -7.31
N TYR A 87 0.51 13.56 -6.10
CA TYR A 87 0.32 14.99 -5.83
C TYR A 87 1.00 15.31 -4.49
N PRO A 88 1.26 16.62 -4.19
CA PRO A 88 1.92 16.97 -2.94
C PRO A 88 1.11 16.56 -1.73
N ASP A 89 1.78 15.97 -0.74
CA ASP A 89 1.20 15.66 0.55
C ASP A 89 1.13 16.95 1.38
N GLU A 90 -0.07 17.49 1.58
CA GLU A 90 -0.27 18.76 2.26
C GLU A 90 0.20 18.76 3.72
N LEU A 91 0.28 17.59 4.36
CA LEU A 91 0.73 17.49 5.75
C LEU A 91 2.19 17.93 5.94
N GLN A 92 2.98 17.93 4.87
CA GLN A 92 4.37 18.41 4.94
C GLN A 92 4.47 19.92 5.23
N PHE A 93 3.39 20.67 4.97
CA PHE A 93 3.36 22.12 5.17
C PHE A 93 2.69 22.54 6.47
N ASP A 94 2.10 21.61 7.21
CA ASP A 94 1.35 21.87 8.43
C ASP A 94 2.23 21.69 9.66
N PRO A 95 2.61 22.82 10.36
CA PRO A 95 3.46 22.72 11.55
C PRO A 95 2.84 21.93 12.70
N GLU A 96 1.52 21.73 12.70
CA GLU A 96 0.83 20.95 13.73
C GLU A 96 0.86 19.44 13.43
N SER A 97 1.24 19.05 12.21
CA SER A 97 1.29 17.64 11.81
C SER A 97 2.61 17.00 12.22
N GLU A 98 2.55 15.74 12.65
CA GLU A 98 3.77 14.94 12.86
C GLU A 98 4.54 14.71 11.56
N TYR A 99 3.90 14.94 10.40
CA TYR A 99 4.49 14.78 9.07
C TYR A 99 5.04 16.09 8.51
N TYR A 100 5.10 17.14 9.33
CA TYR A 100 5.63 18.44 8.92
C TYR A 100 7.10 18.35 8.54
N ASP A 101 7.47 18.97 7.41
CA ASP A 101 8.86 19.10 6.98
C ASP A 101 9.17 20.58 6.72
N PRO A 102 9.89 21.25 7.63
CA PRO A 102 10.18 22.68 7.47
C PRO A 102 11.09 22.99 6.28
N LYS A 103 11.74 21.99 5.71
CA LYS A 103 12.62 22.16 4.53
C LYS A 103 11.86 22.03 3.22
N SER A 104 10.60 21.58 3.25
CA SER A 104 9.77 21.46 2.05
C SER A 104 9.02 22.75 1.80
N THR A 105 8.87 23.13 0.54
CA THR A 105 8.13 24.33 0.13
C THR A 105 7.04 23.98 -0.87
N LYS A 106 6.02 24.83 -0.97
CA LYS A 106 4.94 24.63 -1.95
C LYS A 106 5.44 24.72 -3.39
N GLU A 107 6.51 25.47 -3.62
CA GLU A 107 7.15 25.59 -4.94
C GLU A 107 7.96 24.36 -5.29
N ASN A 108 8.49 23.65 -4.27
CA ASN A 108 9.30 22.45 -4.46
C ASN A 108 8.97 21.42 -3.36
N PRO A 109 7.81 20.78 -3.43
CA PRO A 109 7.42 19.81 -2.41
C PRO A 109 8.28 18.55 -2.48
N ARG A 110 8.80 18.13 -1.34
CA ARG A 110 9.61 16.92 -1.22
C ARG A 110 8.77 15.67 -1.17
N TRP A 111 7.59 15.77 -0.54
CA TRP A 111 6.78 14.62 -0.18
C TRP A 111 5.50 14.60 -1.00
N LEU A 112 5.22 13.42 -1.49
CA LEU A 112 4.11 13.15 -2.39
C LEU A 112 3.19 12.12 -1.77
N THR A 113 1.97 12.10 -2.25
CA THR A 113 0.98 11.08 -1.93
C THR A 113 0.27 10.68 -3.23
N LEU A 114 -0.51 9.63 -3.16
CA LEU A 114 -1.47 9.28 -4.21
C LEU A 114 -2.69 8.66 -3.55
N ASP A 115 -3.78 8.58 -4.29
CA ASP A 115 -4.98 7.95 -3.80
C ASP A 115 -4.96 6.45 -4.07
N VAL A 116 -5.50 5.71 -3.11
CA VAL A 116 -5.68 4.26 -3.19
C VAL A 116 -7.16 3.97 -3.00
N GLU A 117 -7.72 3.13 -3.87
CA GLU A 117 -9.10 2.67 -3.76
C GLU A 117 -9.12 1.27 -3.13
N ALA A 118 -9.79 1.14 -2.00
CA ALA A 118 -9.97 -0.16 -1.36
C ALA A 118 -11.01 -0.98 -2.13
N LEU A 119 -10.69 -2.23 -2.42
CA LEU A 119 -11.57 -3.10 -3.19
C LEU A 119 -12.33 -4.07 -2.30
N PHE A 120 -11.63 -4.76 -1.39
CA PHE A 120 -12.28 -5.61 -0.40
C PHE A 120 -11.34 -5.91 0.76
N LYS A 121 -11.94 -6.30 1.87
CA LYS A 121 -11.27 -6.73 3.10
C LYS A 121 -11.13 -8.25 3.13
N CYS A 122 -10.05 -8.74 3.72
CA CYS A 122 -9.87 -10.17 3.98
C CYS A 122 -9.51 -10.38 5.45
N PRO A 123 -9.66 -11.62 5.98
CA PRO A 123 -9.04 -11.94 7.27
C PRO A 123 -7.54 -11.66 7.18
N VAL A 124 -6.96 -11.08 8.22
CA VAL A 124 -5.55 -10.66 8.16
C VAL A 124 -4.66 -11.87 7.90
N VAL A 125 -3.89 -11.79 6.82
CA VAL A 125 -2.83 -12.75 6.53
C VAL A 125 -1.57 -12.24 7.22
N GLU A 126 -1.29 -12.76 8.41
CA GLU A 126 -0.19 -12.25 9.24
C GLU A 126 1.16 -12.53 8.60
N ILE A 127 2.13 -11.66 8.90
CA ILE A 127 3.47 -11.77 8.32
C ILE A 127 4.12 -13.13 8.61
N GLY A 128 3.84 -13.73 9.77
CA GLY A 128 4.31 -15.08 10.10
C GLY A 128 3.77 -16.14 9.13
N ARG A 129 2.52 -15.97 8.70
CA ARG A 129 1.92 -16.88 7.72
C ARG A 129 2.59 -16.75 6.35
N LEU A 130 2.92 -15.52 5.95
CA LEU A 130 3.63 -15.29 4.68
C LEU A 130 5.02 -15.95 4.70
N ARG A 131 5.69 -15.92 5.85
CA ARG A 131 7.02 -16.53 6.00
C ARG A 131 7.01 -18.06 5.89
N GLU A 132 5.88 -18.69 6.11
CA GLU A 132 5.73 -20.13 6.00
C GLU A 132 5.70 -20.63 4.56
N GLU A 133 5.50 -19.75 3.58
CA GLU A 133 5.33 -20.13 2.19
C GLU A 133 6.63 -19.97 1.40
N PRO A 134 7.21 -21.08 0.91
CA PRO A 134 8.45 -21.03 0.13
C PRO A 134 8.33 -20.16 -1.13
N GLU A 135 7.14 -20.10 -1.74
CA GLU A 135 6.87 -19.30 -2.93
C GLU A 135 7.03 -17.81 -2.67
N LEU A 136 6.95 -17.39 -1.39
CA LEU A 136 7.05 -16.00 -1.00
C LEU A 136 8.41 -15.64 -0.38
N ALA A 137 9.36 -16.57 -0.38
CA ALA A 137 10.66 -16.37 0.29
C ALA A 137 11.41 -15.14 -0.21
N GLY A 138 11.20 -14.73 -1.46
CA GLY A 138 11.85 -13.56 -2.05
C GLY A 138 11.11 -12.24 -1.84
N MET A 139 9.92 -12.26 -1.21
CA MET A 139 9.14 -11.03 -0.99
C MET A 139 9.94 -10.01 -0.19
N ARG A 140 9.90 -8.75 -0.63
CA ARG A 140 10.67 -7.68 0.00
C ARG A 140 10.28 -7.44 1.46
N VAL A 141 8.99 -7.52 1.77
CA VAL A 141 8.50 -7.29 3.13
C VAL A 141 9.05 -8.31 4.13
N LEU A 142 9.45 -9.50 3.65
CA LEU A 142 9.99 -10.57 4.49
C LEU A 142 11.49 -10.49 4.70
N GLN A 143 12.19 -9.62 3.98
CA GLN A 143 13.64 -9.52 4.08
C GLN A 143 14.05 -8.82 5.38
N LYS A 144 15.10 -9.33 6.02
CA LYS A 144 15.62 -8.76 7.27
C LYS A 144 16.04 -7.31 7.05
N GLY A 145 15.61 -6.43 7.95
CA GLY A 145 15.97 -5.01 7.91
C GLY A 145 15.15 -4.17 6.93
N ASN A 146 14.19 -4.76 6.22
CA ASN A 146 13.31 -3.99 5.35
C ASN A 146 12.34 -3.17 6.20
N ARG A 147 12.40 -1.84 6.07
CA ARG A 147 11.53 -0.90 6.79
C ARG A 147 10.72 -0.02 5.85
N LEU A 148 10.74 -0.32 4.56
CA LEU A 148 9.99 0.47 3.58
C LEU A 148 8.49 0.25 3.75
N SER A 149 7.74 1.34 3.70
CA SER A 149 6.27 1.30 3.77
C SER A 149 5.61 1.00 2.43
N ILE A 150 6.35 1.11 1.34
CA ILE A 150 5.89 0.72 0.00
C ILE A 150 6.98 -0.16 -0.60
N THR A 151 6.61 -1.38 -1.00
CA THR A 151 7.55 -2.30 -1.66
C THR A 151 6.92 -2.92 -2.89
N PRO A 152 7.71 -3.10 -3.97
CA PRO A 152 7.22 -3.83 -5.13
C PRO A 152 7.01 -5.30 -4.80
N VAL A 153 6.03 -5.89 -5.46
CA VAL A 153 5.65 -7.30 -5.33
C VAL A 153 5.70 -7.92 -6.72
N GLU A 154 6.28 -9.11 -6.84
CA GLU A 154 6.25 -9.82 -8.13
C GLU A 154 4.82 -10.30 -8.42
N LYS A 155 4.46 -10.33 -9.68
CA LYS A 155 3.13 -10.80 -10.10
C LYS A 155 2.83 -12.20 -9.57
N GLU A 156 3.82 -13.08 -9.59
CA GLU A 156 3.71 -14.45 -9.10
C GLU A 156 3.45 -14.51 -7.60
N GLU A 157 4.07 -13.61 -6.84
CA GLU A 157 3.84 -13.49 -5.40
C GLU A 157 2.41 -13.00 -5.10
N PHE A 158 1.96 -11.98 -5.81
CA PHE A 158 0.60 -11.48 -5.68
C PHE A 158 -0.42 -12.59 -6.03
N ALA A 159 -0.20 -13.28 -7.16
CA ALA A 159 -1.08 -14.35 -7.59
C ALA A 159 -1.16 -15.47 -6.55
N PHE A 160 -0.01 -15.88 -5.99
CA PHE A 160 0.01 -16.91 -4.96
C PHE A 160 -0.81 -16.50 -3.74
N ILE A 161 -0.62 -15.28 -3.26
CA ILE A 161 -1.33 -14.75 -2.08
C ILE A 161 -2.85 -14.75 -2.32
N VAL A 162 -3.30 -14.14 -3.40
CA VAL A 162 -4.75 -13.97 -3.63
C VAL A 162 -5.46 -15.28 -3.97
N ARG A 163 -4.74 -16.25 -4.50
CA ARG A 163 -5.32 -17.56 -4.86
C ARG A 163 -5.27 -18.58 -3.73
N ASN A 164 -4.34 -18.44 -2.79
CA ASN A 164 -4.10 -19.47 -1.78
C ASN A 164 -4.25 -19.02 -0.33
N LEU A 165 -4.12 -17.73 -0.03
CA LEU A 165 -4.05 -17.25 1.35
C LEU A 165 -5.21 -16.35 1.76
N LEU A 166 -6.03 -15.86 0.85
CA LEU A 166 -7.17 -15.00 1.19
C LEU A 166 -8.42 -15.79 1.50
#